data_fa83bd8a70582713a6d47bf2c5d1ea3f
#
_entry.id   fa83bd8a70582713a6d47bf2c5d1ea3f
#
_cell.length_a   1.000
_cell.length_b   1.000
_cell.length_c   1.000
_cell.angle_alpha   90.00
_cell.angle_beta   90.00
_cell.angle_gamma   90.00
#
_symmetry.space_group_name_H-M   'P 1'
#
loop_
_entity.id
_entity.type
_entity.pdbx_description
1 polymer ?
#
loop_
_entity_poly.entity_id
_entity_poly.type
_entity_poly.pdbx_seq_one_letter_code
_entity_poly.pdbx_strand_id
1 'polypeptide(L)'
;MKEIRFHGRGGQGVVKSAQIIVQTVVESGLYGQFIPFFGVERKGSPVFGFLRIDNSDIRVKCQVYNPEVLMIFDDTLLKMPQTFAGLEENAIVIINTTKNIEELNLPDIKMKVYTVDATGIALETIEKDIPNTAMLGAFAKATEL
;
A
#
# COMPACT_ATOMS: atom_id res chain seq x y z
N MET A 1 -16.82 -3.73 4.06
CA MET A 1 -15.93 -2.88 3.24
C MET A 1 -14.51 -3.03 3.75
N LYS A 2 -13.56 -3.35 2.89
CA LYS A 2 -12.13 -3.46 3.24
C LYS A 2 -11.44 -2.14 2.91
N GLU A 3 -10.69 -1.57 3.84
CA GLU A 3 -10.03 -0.29 3.70
C GLU A 3 -8.51 -0.45 3.72
N ILE A 4 -7.87 0.00 2.64
CA ILE A 4 -6.43 -0.11 2.40
C ILE A 4 -5.84 1.30 2.20
N ARG A 5 -4.72 1.56 2.86
CA ARG A 5 -3.99 2.81 2.68
C ARG A 5 -2.62 2.55 2.07
N PHE A 6 -2.29 3.33 1.06
CA PHE A 6 -1.02 3.27 0.35
C PHE A 6 -0.14 4.43 0.78
N HIS A 7 1.12 4.14 1.03
CA HIS A 7 2.16 5.12 1.29
C HIS A 7 3.35 4.85 0.37
N GLY A 8 3.72 5.84 -0.40
CA GLY A 8 4.86 5.74 -1.31
C GLY A 8 5.40 7.09 -1.69
N ARG A 9 6.25 7.11 -2.71
CA ARG A 9 6.80 8.33 -3.29
C ARG A 9 6.48 8.41 -4.76
N GLY A 10 6.48 9.62 -5.31
CA GLY A 10 6.30 9.84 -6.74
C GLY A 10 7.30 9.02 -7.57
N GLY A 11 6.82 8.32 -8.60
CA GLY A 11 7.61 7.47 -9.47
C GLY A 11 7.67 5.98 -9.07
N GLN A 12 7.15 5.59 -7.92
CA GLN A 12 7.16 4.19 -7.47
C GLN A 12 5.97 3.35 -7.97
N GLY A 13 5.06 3.96 -8.73
CA GLY A 13 3.90 3.26 -9.31
C GLY A 13 2.76 2.99 -8.33
N VAL A 14 2.64 3.73 -7.24
CA VAL A 14 1.61 3.59 -6.21
C VAL A 14 0.19 3.66 -6.81
N VAL A 15 -0.10 4.72 -7.56
CA VAL A 15 -1.41 4.93 -8.19
C VAL A 15 -1.74 3.81 -9.17
N LYS A 16 -0.76 3.40 -9.97
CA LYS A 16 -0.93 2.32 -10.95
C LYS A 16 -1.24 1.00 -10.26
N SER A 17 -0.56 0.68 -9.16
CA SER A 17 -0.85 -0.50 -8.35
C SER A 17 -2.30 -0.53 -7.87
N ALA A 18 -2.76 0.57 -7.30
CA ALA A 18 -4.13 0.66 -6.81
C ALA A 18 -5.16 0.55 -7.94
N GLN A 19 -4.90 1.15 -9.11
CA GLN A 19 -5.77 1.02 -10.28
C GLN A 19 -5.89 -0.43 -10.76
N ILE A 20 -4.78 -1.17 -10.76
CA ILE A 20 -4.79 -2.59 -11.12
C ILE A 20 -5.65 -3.39 -10.14
N ILE A 21 -5.52 -3.16 -8.84
CA ILE A 21 -6.35 -3.82 -7.83
C ILE A 21 -7.84 -3.49 -8.07
N VAL A 22 -8.19 -2.21 -8.28
CA VAL A 22 -9.58 -1.80 -8.55
C VAL A 22 -10.14 -2.53 -9.77
N GLN A 23 -9.38 -2.55 -10.87
CA GLN A 23 -9.80 -3.23 -12.09
C GLN A 23 -10.04 -4.72 -11.83
N THR A 24 -9.11 -5.39 -11.16
CA THR A 24 -9.19 -6.83 -10.87
C THR A 24 -10.42 -7.16 -10.00
N VAL A 25 -10.67 -6.39 -8.94
CA VAL A 25 -11.82 -6.64 -8.07
C VAL A 25 -13.14 -6.37 -8.77
N VAL A 26 -13.20 -5.35 -9.64
CA VAL A 26 -14.41 -5.06 -10.44
C VAL A 26 -14.68 -6.18 -11.45
N GLU A 27 -13.66 -6.69 -12.12
CA GLU A 27 -13.77 -7.85 -13.03
C GLU A 27 -14.22 -9.11 -12.29
N SER A 28 -13.93 -9.21 -10.99
CA SER A 28 -14.39 -10.30 -10.11
C SER A 28 -15.81 -10.10 -9.55
N GLY A 29 -16.51 -9.03 -9.95
CA GLY A 29 -17.87 -8.74 -9.54
C GLY A 29 -17.99 -7.98 -8.22
N LEU A 30 -16.90 -7.47 -7.69
CA LEU A 30 -16.87 -6.60 -6.51
C LEU A 30 -16.86 -5.11 -6.90
N TYR A 31 -17.01 -4.26 -5.90
CA TYR A 31 -16.85 -2.82 -6.06
C TYR A 31 -15.49 -2.38 -5.55
N GLY A 32 -14.78 -1.58 -6.33
CA GLY A 32 -13.48 -1.00 -5.99
C GLY A 32 -13.49 0.52 -6.18
N GLN A 33 -12.88 1.22 -5.24
CA GLN A 33 -12.71 2.68 -5.32
C GLN A 33 -11.30 3.04 -4.88
N PHE A 34 -10.63 3.88 -5.66
CA PHE A 34 -9.33 4.43 -5.29
C PHE A 34 -9.34 5.95 -5.38
N ILE A 35 -8.91 6.61 -4.31
CA ILE A 35 -8.77 8.06 -4.25
C ILE A 35 -7.29 8.35 -3.97
N PRO A 36 -6.52 8.85 -4.95
CA PRO A 36 -5.17 9.31 -4.73
C PRO A 36 -5.18 10.65 -3.98
N PHE A 37 -4.19 10.84 -3.12
CA PHE A 37 -3.94 12.10 -2.47
C PHE A 37 -2.50 12.53 -2.80
N PHE A 38 -2.39 13.58 -3.61
CA PHE A 38 -1.12 14.17 -3.97
C PHE A 38 -0.87 15.41 -3.13
N GLY A 39 0.32 15.51 -2.56
CA GLY A 39 0.84 16.78 -2.06
C GLY A 39 1.35 17.63 -3.23
N VAL A 40 2.46 18.35 -3.04
CA VAL A 40 3.15 19.01 -4.15
C VAL A 40 3.70 17.92 -5.07
N GLU A 41 3.17 17.82 -6.29
CA GLU A 41 3.56 16.80 -7.27
C GLU A 41 5.01 16.99 -7.73
N ARG A 42 5.90 16.21 -7.15
CA ARG A 42 7.31 16.10 -7.60
C ARG A 42 7.74 14.65 -7.50
N LYS A 43 8.64 14.24 -8.40
CA LYS A 43 9.33 12.95 -8.28
C LYS A 43 9.98 12.85 -6.89
N GLY A 44 9.68 11.77 -6.15
CA GLY A 44 10.20 11.56 -4.80
C GLY A 44 9.37 12.18 -3.67
N SER A 45 8.35 13.00 -3.94
CA SER A 45 7.43 13.49 -2.91
C SER A 45 6.54 12.38 -2.37
N PRO A 46 6.16 12.41 -1.07
CA PRO A 46 5.21 11.44 -0.52
C PRO A 46 3.88 11.44 -1.27
N VAL A 47 3.39 10.25 -1.56
CA VAL A 47 2.10 10.01 -2.22
C VAL A 47 1.29 9.08 -1.32
N PHE A 48 0.05 9.46 -1.06
CA PHE A 48 -0.90 8.63 -0.32
C PHE A 48 -2.03 8.19 -1.25
N GLY A 49 -2.62 7.04 -0.94
CA GLY A 49 -3.79 6.56 -1.66
C GLY A 49 -4.73 5.80 -0.74
N PHE A 50 -6.02 5.90 -1.03
CA PHE A 50 -7.09 5.32 -0.24
C PHE A 50 -7.89 4.37 -1.14
N LEU A 51 -7.74 3.07 -0.90
CA LEU A 51 -8.43 2.02 -1.64
C LEU A 51 -9.52 1.40 -0.77
N ARG A 52 -10.70 1.24 -1.35
CA ARG A 52 -11.81 0.52 -0.74
C ARG A 52 -12.30 -0.59 -1.65
N ILE A 53 -12.62 -1.72 -1.06
CA ILE A 53 -13.19 -2.88 -1.74
C ILE A 53 -14.43 -3.31 -0.96
N ASP A 54 -15.55 -3.51 -1.65
CA ASP A 54 -16.80 -3.95 -1.04
C ASP A 54 -17.58 -4.85 -2.01
N ASN A 55 -18.58 -5.56 -1.49
CA ASN A 55 -19.57 -6.28 -2.27
C ASN A 55 -20.80 -5.43 -2.64
N SER A 56 -20.82 -4.16 -2.23
CA SER A 56 -21.86 -3.17 -2.50
C SER A 56 -21.26 -1.84 -2.95
N ASP A 57 -22.10 -0.95 -3.50
CA ASP A 57 -21.69 0.36 -4.01
C ASP A 57 -21.00 1.21 -2.94
N ILE A 58 -19.80 1.71 -3.25
CA ILE A 58 -18.96 2.49 -2.35
C ILE A 58 -19.24 3.98 -2.55
N ARG A 59 -19.96 4.59 -1.63
CA ARG A 59 -20.34 6.00 -1.69
C ARG A 59 -19.46 6.92 -0.86
N VAL A 60 -18.64 6.37 0.01
CA VAL A 60 -17.70 7.12 0.87
C VAL A 60 -16.60 7.76 0.02
N LYS A 61 -16.38 9.07 0.19
CA LYS A 61 -15.38 9.84 -0.58
C LYS A 61 -14.27 10.45 0.28
N CYS A 62 -14.22 10.13 1.57
CA CYS A 62 -13.19 10.61 2.48
C CYS A 62 -11.94 9.72 2.48
N GLN A 63 -10.91 10.16 3.21
CA GLN A 63 -9.71 9.38 3.47
C GLN A 63 -10.04 8.08 4.21
N VAL A 64 -9.15 7.11 4.11
CA VAL A 64 -9.13 5.93 4.97
C VAL A 64 -8.43 6.31 6.28
N TYR A 65 -9.21 6.49 7.34
CA TYR A 65 -8.70 6.84 8.66
C TYR A 65 -8.23 5.63 9.46
N ASN A 66 -8.93 4.50 9.31
CA ASN A 66 -8.67 3.26 10.06
C ASN A 66 -8.36 2.12 9.08
N PRO A 67 -7.16 2.04 8.51
CA PRO A 67 -6.82 1.01 7.54
C PRO A 67 -6.67 -0.36 8.18
N GLU A 68 -7.24 -1.37 7.53
CA GLU A 68 -7.01 -2.79 7.81
C GLU A 68 -5.74 -3.31 7.12
N VAL A 69 -5.33 -2.63 6.04
CA VAL A 69 -4.12 -2.97 5.31
C VAL A 69 -3.32 -1.69 5.00
N LEU A 70 -2.03 -1.72 5.30
CA LEU A 70 -1.07 -0.70 4.86
C LEU A 70 -0.15 -1.28 3.79
N MET A 71 0.01 -0.57 2.70
CA MET A 71 1.04 -0.84 1.70
C MET A 71 2.07 0.29 1.71
N ILE A 72 3.30 -0.02 2.06
CA ILE A 72 4.40 0.94 2.20
C ILE A 72 5.46 0.64 1.14
N PHE A 73 5.50 1.48 0.10
CA PHE A 73 6.38 1.33 -1.07
C PHE A 73 7.80 1.79 -0.81
N ASP A 74 8.00 2.57 0.24
CA ASP A 74 9.30 3.14 0.60
C ASP A 74 9.48 3.13 2.12
N ASP A 75 10.48 2.43 2.61
CA ASP A 75 10.70 2.24 4.05
C ASP A 75 11.14 3.53 4.77
N THR A 76 11.58 4.55 4.05
CA THR A 76 11.85 5.87 4.63
C THR A 76 10.60 6.55 5.19
N LEU A 77 9.42 6.16 4.70
CA LEU A 77 8.13 6.67 5.17
C LEU A 77 7.70 6.09 6.53
N LEU A 78 8.37 5.05 7.02
CA LEU A 78 8.11 4.47 8.35
C LEU A 78 8.38 5.45 9.49
N LYS A 79 9.23 6.46 9.25
CA LYS A 79 9.56 7.51 10.23
C LYS A 79 8.47 8.57 10.37
N MET A 80 7.51 8.61 9.45
CA MET A 80 6.43 9.60 9.46
C MET A 80 5.31 9.14 10.40
N PRO A 81 4.93 9.93 11.42
CA PRO A 81 3.91 9.53 12.40
C PRO A 81 2.57 9.17 11.77
N GLN A 82 2.19 9.84 10.69
CA GLN A 82 0.93 9.60 9.99
C GLN A 82 0.86 8.25 9.28
N THR A 83 1.99 7.58 9.04
CA THR A 83 2.02 6.28 8.34
C THR A 83 1.22 5.22 9.07
N PHE A 84 1.31 5.19 10.40
CA PHE A 84 0.59 4.22 11.24
C PHE A 84 -0.64 4.80 11.93
N ALA A 85 -1.00 6.05 11.64
CA ALA A 85 -2.14 6.69 12.29
C ALA A 85 -3.45 5.93 12.00
N GLY A 86 -4.19 5.62 13.06
CA GLY A 86 -5.48 4.95 12.97
C GLY A 86 -5.45 3.49 12.55
N LEU A 87 -4.28 2.85 12.54
CA LEU A 87 -4.15 1.45 12.15
C LEU A 87 -5.03 0.54 13.01
N GLU A 88 -5.84 -0.29 12.35
CA GLU A 88 -6.70 -1.26 13.03
C GLU A 88 -5.87 -2.35 13.74
N GLU A 89 -6.40 -2.89 14.82
CA GLU A 89 -5.79 -4.01 15.52
C GLU A 89 -5.72 -5.24 14.61
N ASN A 90 -4.56 -5.90 14.58
CA ASN A 90 -4.25 -7.02 13.67
C ASN A 90 -4.22 -6.66 12.17
N ALA A 91 -4.12 -5.38 11.84
CA ALA A 91 -3.95 -4.97 10.45
C ALA A 91 -2.75 -5.63 9.77
N ILE A 92 -2.83 -5.78 8.47
CA ILE A 92 -1.74 -6.29 7.63
C ILE A 92 -0.90 -5.11 7.17
N VAL A 93 0.41 -5.17 7.39
CA VAL A 93 1.36 -4.16 6.95
C VAL A 93 2.37 -4.79 5.99
N ILE A 94 2.43 -4.30 4.76
CA ILE A 94 3.31 -4.79 3.70
C ILE A 94 4.33 -3.71 3.39
N ILE A 95 5.61 -4.02 3.57
CA ILE A 95 6.69 -3.04 3.47
C ILE A 95 7.72 -3.47 2.42
N ASN A 96 7.99 -2.58 1.46
CA ASN A 96 9.12 -2.72 0.56
C ASN A 96 10.41 -2.33 1.28
N THR A 97 11.22 -3.29 1.62
CA THR A 97 12.49 -3.08 2.34
C THR A 97 13.42 -4.28 2.17
N THR A 98 14.72 -4.03 2.25
CA THR A 98 15.76 -5.06 2.35
C THR A 98 16.11 -5.42 3.80
N LYS A 99 15.60 -4.66 4.76
CA LYS A 99 15.88 -4.83 6.19
C LYS A 99 15.03 -5.92 6.82
N ASN A 100 15.54 -6.51 7.90
CA ASN A 100 14.74 -7.38 8.75
C ASN A 100 13.74 -6.58 9.58
N ILE A 101 12.66 -7.22 10.03
CA ILE A 101 11.59 -6.56 10.80
C ILE A 101 12.15 -5.88 12.05
N GLU A 102 13.11 -6.49 12.73
CA GLU A 102 13.74 -5.96 13.94
C GLU A 102 14.49 -4.65 13.70
N GLU A 103 14.98 -4.43 12.49
CA GLU A 103 15.74 -3.21 12.10
C GLU A 103 14.83 -2.03 11.75
N LEU A 104 13.53 -2.26 11.58
CA LEU A 104 12.59 -1.26 11.06
C LEU A 104 12.08 -0.26 12.10
N ASN A 105 12.32 -0.48 13.39
CA ASN A 105 11.82 0.36 14.49
C ASN A 105 10.31 0.66 14.38
N LEU A 106 9.51 -0.39 14.18
CA LEU A 106 8.06 -0.29 14.04
C LEU A 106 7.41 0.12 15.38
N PRO A 107 6.25 0.81 15.34
CA PRO A 107 5.53 1.15 16.56
C PRO A 107 5.02 -0.12 17.28
N ASP A 108 4.83 -0.02 18.60
CA ASP A 108 4.26 -1.09 19.43
C ASP A 108 2.74 -1.17 19.23
N ILE A 109 2.34 -1.64 18.05
CA ILE A 109 0.96 -1.87 17.65
C ILE A 109 0.84 -3.33 17.24
N LYS A 110 -0.25 -3.99 17.63
CA LYS A 110 -0.53 -5.36 17.24
C LYS A 110 -0.91 -5.42 15.76
N MET A 111 0.03 -5.84 14.92
CA MET A 111 -0.10 -5.91 13.47
C MET A 111 0.64 -7.12 12.90
N LYS A 112 0.23 -7.54 11.70
CA LYS A 112 0.91 -8.58 10.92
C LYS A 112 1.81 -7.91 9.89
N VAL A 113 3.13 -8.01 10.06
CA VAL A 113 4.11 -7.37 9.19
C VAL A 113 4.67 -8.36 8.18
N TYR A 114 4.62 -7.98 6.91
CA TYR A 114 5.24 -8.68 5.79
C TYR A 114 6.23 -7.75 5.11
N THR A 115 7.43 -8.24 4.85
CA THR A 115 8.47 -7.50 4.13
C THR A 115 8.75 -8.16 2.78
N VAL A 116 9.09 -7.35 1.80
CA VAL A 116 9.48 -7.79 0.46
C VAL A 116 10.52 -6.84 -0.10
N ASP A 117 11.55 -7.36 -0.74
CA ASP A 117 12.50 -6.56 -1.53
C ASP A 117 11.94 -6.33 -2.94
N ALA A 118 10.87 -5.56 -3.02
CA ALA A 118 10.19 -5.27 -4.28
C ALA A 118 11.05 -4.46 -5.26
N THR A 119 11.88 -3.57 -4.75
CA THR A 119 12.85 -2.80 -5.53
C THR A 119 13.89 -3.72 -6.16
N GLY A 120 14.47 -4.64 -5.39
CA GLY A 120 15.41 -5.64 -5.89
C GLY A 120 14.80 -6.53 -6.98
N ILE A 121 13.60 -7.03 -6.76
CA ILE A 121 12.85 -7.82 -7.74
C ILE A 121 12.63 -7.03 -9.03
N ALA A 122 12.22 -5.77 -8.93
CA ALA A 122 11.99 -4.90 -10.10
C ALA A 122 13.28 -4.66 -10.89
N LEU A 123 14.40 -4.40 -10.21
CA LEU A 123 15.70 -4.21 -10.85
C LEU A 123 16.18 -5.46 -11.57
N GLU A 124 15.97 -6.66 -11.00
CA GLU A 124 16.34 -7.93 -11.63
C GLU A 124 15.47 -8.30 -12.82
N THR A 125 14.16 -7.97 -12.78
CA THR A 125 13.18 -8.45 -13.77
C THR A 125 12.93 -7.46 -14.89
N ILE A 126 12.81 -6.17 -14.59
CA ILE A 126 12.47 -5.11 -15.56
C ILE A 126 13.54 -4.02 -15.67
N GLU A 127 14.65 -4.15 -14.96
CA GLU A 127 15.79 -3.22 -14.97
C GLU A 127 15.40 -1.77 -14.62
N LYS A 128 14.33 -1.59 -13.85
CA LYS A 128 13.83 -0.28 -13.40
C LYS A 128 13.46 -0.32 -11.93
N ASP A 129 13.75 0.76 -11.21
CA ASP A 129 13.32 0.95 -9.81
C ASP A 129 11.85 1.38 -9.76
N ILE A 130 10.96 0.44 -10.10
CA ILE A 130 9.50 0.61 -10.01
C ILE A 130 8.93 -0.62 -9.30
N PRO A 131 8.81 -0.61 -7.98
CA PRO A 131 8.48 -1.79 -7.19
C PRO A 131 7.01 -2.22 -7.25
N ASN A 132 6.17 -1.52 -8.00
CA ASN A 132 4.72 -1.67 -7.97
C ASN A 132 4.21 -3.10 -8.24
N THR A 133 4.73 -3.78 -9.25
CA THR A 133 4.25 -5.13 -9.61
C THR A 133 4.62 -6.17 -8.53
N ALA A 134 5.83 -6.10 -7.98
CA ALA A 134 6.24 -6.97 -6.89
C ALA A 134 5.42 -6.70 -5.61
N MET A 135 5.10 -5.43 -5.34
CA MET A 135 4.20 -5.06 -4.23
C MET A 135 2.78 -5.59 -4.42
N LEU A 136 2.26 -5.65 -5.66
CA LEU A 136 0.97 -6.29 -5.95
C LEU A 136 0.99 -7.79 -5.64
N GLY A 137 2.08 -8.48 -5.98
CA GLY A 137 2.25 -9.89 -5.63
C GLY A 137 2.26 -10.11 -4.12
N ALA A 138 2.98 -9.26 -3.38
CA ALA A 138 2.99 -9.29 -1.92
C ALA A 138 1.61 -9.01 -1.32
N PHE A 139 0.88 -8.04 -1.89
CA PHE A 139 -0.50 -7.72 -1.48
C PHE A 139 -1.43 -8.91 -1.65
N ALA A 140 -1.45 -9.53 -2.84
CA ALA A 140 -2.29 -10.68 -3.13
C ALA A 140 -2.00 -11.86 -2.17
N LYS A 141 -0.72 -12.13 -1.90
CA LYS A 141 -0.32 -13.20 -0.99
C LYS A 141 -0.71 -12.91 0.46
N ALA A 142 -0.49 -11.70 0.94
CA ALA A 142 -0.73 -11.33 2.34
C ALA A 142 -2.21 -11.17 2.67
N THR A 143 -3.04 -10.75 1.72
CA THR A 143 -4.47 -10.49 1.90
C THR A 143 -5.36 -11.62 1.41
N GLU A 144 -4.81 -12.59 0.68
CA GLU A 144 -5.56 -13.69 0.04
C GLU A 144 -6.67 -13.20 -0.92
N LEU A 145 -6.43 -12.03 -1.55
CA LEU A 145 -7.31 -11.41 -2.54
C LEU A 145 -6.80 -11.66 -3.97
#